data_cebc3dcc6a9b532ea2effe870d09a86e
#
_entry.id   cebc3dcc6a9b532ea2effe870d09a86e
#
_cell.length_a   1.000
_cell.length_b   1.000
_cell.length_c   1.000
_cell.angle_alpha   90.00
_cell.angle_beta   90.00
_cell.angle_gamma   90.00
#
_symmetry.space_group_name_H-M   'P 1'
#
loop_
_entity.id
_entity.type
_entity.pdbx_description
1 polymer ?
#
loop_
_entity_poly.entity_id
_entity_poly.type
_entity_poly.pdbx_seq_one_letter_code
_entity_poly.pdbx_strand_id
1 'polypeptide(L)'
;MTPFIFTISATFLCLSALAAEPVRVFLFAGQSNMEGADTDPKLVETFPPFHNALRPLENVRYSYQTGADHKSKGWTNLRVVGNNFGPEITFARAFRQQSKHPLALIKDAWGGTTLVNDWAPNGGDEKSRKLYQRFITQVRDRLADLKKQGLTYKIEALMWHQGENDMFHPIGKQHYEKNLRNFIAKIREDLSTPELKIFVGEISTKGIWGMDNRANVTLIRNAQMAVVESDPKVFFVPTSHLSFKIGRP
;
A
#
# COMPACT_ATOMS: atom_id res chain seq x y z
N MET A 1 -56.43 50.85 28.91
CA MET A 1 -55.17 50.77 28.13
C MET A 1 -54.42 49.49 28.65
N THR A 2 -54.50 48.42 27.88
CA THR A 2 -53.86 47.12 28.23
C THR A 2 -52.56 47.04 27.43
N PRO A 3 -51.40 46.72 28.05
CA PRO A 3 -50.16 46.62 27.31
C PRO A 3 -50.06 45.25 26.59
N PHE A 4 -49.78 45.31 25.29
CA PHE A 4 -49.40 44.14 24.48
C PHE A 4 -47.94 43.77 24.76
N ILE A 5 -47.74 42.58 25.29
CA ILE A 5 -46.38 41.99 25.43
C ILE A 5 -46.05 41.20 24.16
N PHE A 6 -45.07 41.69 23.39
CA PHE A 6 -44.48 40.96 22.26
C PHE A 6 -43.45 39.98 22.79
N THR A 7 -43.75 38.71 22.68
CA THR A 7 -42.75 37.64 22.95
C THR A 7 -41.97 37.34 21.68
N ILE A 8 -40.68 37.70 21.65
CA ILE A 8 -39.78 37.35 20.57
C ILE A 8 -39.28 35.94 20.82
N SER A 9 -39.75 34.95 20.07
CA SER A 9 -39.27 33.57 20.08
C SER A 9 -38.02 33.48 19.23
N ALA A 10 -36.85 33.40 19.86
CA ALA A 10 -35.58 33.18 19.15
C ALA A 10 -35.46 31.69 18.82
N THR A 11 -35.67 31.32 17.58
CA THR A 11 -35.44 29.97 17.07
C THR A 11 -33.95 29.80 16.85
N PHE A 12 -33.27 29.08 17.75
CA PHE A 12 -31.90 28.64 17.55
C PHE A 12 -31.86 27.54 16.46
N LEU A 13 -31.47 27.88 15.25
CA LEU A 13 -31.07 26.90 14.23
C LEU A 13 -29.76 26.29 14.67
N CYS A 14 -29.81 25.06 15.23
CA CYS A 14 -28.64 24.24 15.43
C CYS A 14 -28.19 23.73 14.05
N LEU A 15 -27.26 24.45 13.38
CA LEU A 15 -26.51 23.88 12.25
C LEU A 15 -25.61 22.79 12.81
N SER A 16 -26.05 21.54 12.72
CA SER A 16 -25.16 20.40 12.87
C SER A 16 -24.16 20.46 11.70
N ALA A 17 -22.92 20.91 11.97
CA ALA A 17 -21.82 20.77 11.03
C ALA A 17 -21.68 19.29 10.71
N LEU A 18 -22.03 18.86 9.50
CA LEU A 18 -21.71 17.51 9.02
C LEU A 18 -20.20 17.34 9.14
N ALA A 19 -19.77 16.48 10.05
CA ALA A 19 -18.36 16.16 10.19
C ALA A 19 -17.82 15.66 8.85
N ALA A 20 -16.74 16.29 8.38
CA ALA A 20 -16.13 15.88 7.12
C ALA A 20 -15.74 14.40 7.17
N GLU A 21 -16.03 13.66 6.11
CA GLU A 21 -15.70 12.24 6.03
C GLU A 21 -14.20 12.01 6.20
N PRO A 22 -13.79 10.98 6.95
CA PRO A 22 -12.38 10.68 7.17
C PRO A 22 -11.69 10.28 5.85
N VAL A 23 -10.46 10.71 5.68
CA VAL A 23 -9.61 10.30 4.57
C VAL A 23 -9.33 8.80 4.71
N ARG A 24 -9.67 8.02 3.69
CA ARG A 24 -9.38 6.58 3.64
C ARG A 24 -7.93 6.41 3.19
N VAL A 25 -7.08 5.90 4.06
CA VAL A 25 -5.65 5.74 3.82
C VAL A 25 -5.35 4.28 3.53
N PHE A 26 -4.72 4.01 2.39
CA PHE A 26 -4.23 2.69 2.02
C PHE A 26 -2.71 2.72 1.86
N LEU A 27 -2.07 1.69 2.39
CA LEU A 27 -0.62 1.54 2.41
C LEU A 27 -0.20 0.51 1.36
N PHE A 28 0.91 0.77 0.69
CA PHE A 28 1.50 -0.12 -0.33
C PHE A 28 2.97 -0.32 -0.02
N ALA A 29 3.40 -1.55 0.21
CA ALA A 29 4.79 -1.84 0.51
C ALA A 29 5.25 -3.15 -0.14
N GLY A 30 6.52 -3.22 -0.52
CA GLY A 30 7.07 -4.42 -1.14
C GLY A 30 8.29 -4.17 -2.03
N GLN A 31 8.49 -5.06 -2.99
CA GLN A 31 9.63 -4.99 -3.91
C GLN A 31 9.22 -4.66 -5.35
N SER A 32 9.96 -5.13 -6.34
CA SER A 32 9.82 -4.75 -7.77
C SER A 32 8.40 -4.85 -8.32
N ASN A 33 7.65 -5.89 -7.98
CA ASN A 33 6.25 -6.02 -8.41
C ASN A 33 5.32 -5.00 -7.73
N MET A 34 5.60 -4.63 -6.48
CA MET A 34 4.92 -3.51 -5.83
C MET A 34 5.39 -2.17 -6.40
N GLU A 35 6.69 -2.04 -6.69
CA GLU A 35 7.24 -0.84 -7.32
C GLU A 35 6.63 -0.59 -8.70
N GLY A 36 6.33 -1.65 -9.43
CA GLY A 36 5.93 -1.62 -10.84
C GLY A 36 7.14 -1.51 -11.77
N ALA A 37 8.29 -1.98 -11.30
CA ALA A 37 9.51 -2.00 -12.09
C ALA A 37 9.35 -2.87 -13.35
N ASP A 38 10.07 -2.50 -14.40
CA ASP A 38 10.06 -3.19 -15.68
C ASP A 38 8.71 -3.17 -16.42
N THR A 39 7.76 -2.36 -16.00
CA THR A 39 6.53 -2.12 -16.76
C THR A 39 6.78 -1.06 -17.84
N ASP A 40 6.07 -1.19 -18.96
CA ASP A 40 5.96 -0.09 -19.93
C ASP A 40 4.59 0.58 -19.75
N PRO A 41 4.54 1.76 -19.12
CA PRO A 41 3.27 2.45 -18.89
C PRO A 41 2.52 2.79 -20.18
N LYS A 42 3.23 3.05 -21.28
CA LYS A 42 2.61 3.33 -22.59
C LYS A 42 1.92 2.10 -23.15
N LEU A 43 2.58 0.93 -23.02
CA LEU A 43 1.99 -0.34 -23.42
C LEU A 43 0.76 -0.67 -22.55
N VAL A 44 0.80 -0.38 -21.24
CA VAL A 44 -0.35 -0.58 -20.35
C VAL A 44 -1.59 0.18 -20.84
N GLU A 45 -1.44 1.40 -21.33
CA GLU A 45 -2.57 2.19 -21.87
C GLU A 45 -3.23 1.59 -23.11
N THR A 46 -2.54 0.70 -23.82
CA THR A 46 -3.13 0.03 -25.00
C THR A 46 -4.18 -1.01 -24.63
N PHE A 47 -4.24 -1.42 -23.36
CA PHE A 47 -5.22 -2.41 -22.89
C PHE A 47 -6.46 -1.70 -22.33
N PRO A 48 -7.67 -2.05 -22.84
CA PRO A 48 -8.90 -1.69 -22.14
C PRO A 48 -8.84 -2.04 -20.70
N PRO A 49 -9.19 -1.97 -19.76
CA PRO A 49 -9.61 -1.08 -18.73
C PRO A 49 -8.55 -0.05 -18.26
N PHE A 50 -7.35 -0.06 -18.82
CA PHE A 50 -6.24 0.83 -18.43
C PHE A 50 -6.10 2.09 -19.28
N HIS A 51 -6.99 2.30 -20.26
CA HIS A 51 -7.03 3.54 -21.01
C HIS A 51 -7.05 4.77 -20.09
N ASN A 52 -6.22 5.74 -20.37
CA ASN A 52 -5.99 6.92 -19.53
C ASN A 52 -5.34 6.62 -18.15
N ALA A 53 -4.75 5.43 -17.95
CA ALA A 53 -4.09 5.09 -16.70
C ALA A 53 -2.90 6.00 -16.38
N LEU A 54 -2.27 6.60 -17.40
CA LEU A 54 -1.17 7.56 -17.22
C LEU A 54 -1.64 8.95 -16.77
N ARG A 55 -2.92 9.28 -16.93
CA ARG A 55 -3.44 10.58 -16.48
C ARG A 55 -3.45 10.65 -14.96
N PRO A 56 -2.92 11.71 -14.34
CA PRO A 56 -3.00 11.90 -12.91
C PRO A 56 -4.44 11.86 -12.40
N LEU A 57 -4.62 11.30 -11.20
CA LEU A 57 -5.88 11.38 -10.45
C LEU A 57 -5.77 12.51 -9.42
N GLU A 58 -6.24 13.69 -9.77
CA GLU A 58 -6.09 14.91 -8.96
C GLU A 58 -6.79 14.84 -7.59
N ASN A 59 -7.81 14.00 -7.45
CA ASN A 59 -8.57 13.83 -6.22
C ASN A 59 -8.07 12.68 -5.34
N VAL A 60 -6.85 12.17 -5.59
CA VAL A 60 -6.22 11.11 -4.82
C VAL A 60 -4.88 11.61 -4.31
N ARG A 61 -4.77 11.76 -2.98
CA ARG A 61 -3.50 12.08 -2.34
C ARG A 61 -2.55 10.91 -2.48
N TYR A 62 -1.34 11.19 -2.88
CA TYR A 62 -0.32 10.16 -3.06
C TYR A 62 1.02 10.61 -2.46
N SER A 63 1.61 9.75 -1.65
CA SER A 63 2.98 9.89 -1.18
C SER A 63 3.74 8.62 -1.50
N TYR A 64 4.93 8.75 -2.07
CA TYR A 64 5.71 7.61 -2.52
C TYR A 64 7.19 7.74 -2.23
N GLN A 65 7.81 6.58 -2.03
CA GLN A 65 9.25 6.34 -2.10
C GLN A 65 9.43 5.05 -2.91
N THR A 66 10.09 5.12 -4.07
CA THR A 66 10.32 3.96 -4.93
C THR A 66 11.77 3.91 -5.36
N GLY A 67 12.41 2.77 -5.12
CA GLY A 67 13.85 2.63 -5.30
C GLY A 67 14.65 3.62 -4.46
N ALA A 68 15.82 4.02 -4.98
CA ALA A 68 16.73 4.97 -4.33
C ALA A 68 16.29 6.44 -4.52
N ASP A 69 15.78 6.77 -5.71
CA ASP A 69 15.79 8.16 -6.19
C ASP A 69 14.42 8.80 -6.29
N HIS A 70 13.36 8.00 -6.40
CA HIS A 70 12.02 8.52 -6.59
C HIS A 70 11.27 8.67 -5.27
N LYS A 71 11.14 9.89 -4.77
CA LYS A 71 10.34 10.20 -3.58
C LYS A 71 9.55 11.48 -3.72
N SER A 72 8.35 11.52 -3.15
CA SER A 72 7.59 12.74 -3.00
C SER A 72 8.04 13.53 -1.77
N LYS A 73 8.10 14.86 -1.86
CA LYS A 73 8.39 15.73 -0.71
C LYS A 73 7.22 15.81 0.29
N GLY A 74 6.03 15.35 -0.11
CA GLY A 74 4.80 15.42 0.66
C GLY A 74 3.69 14.71 -0.10
N TRP A 75 2.46 15.17 0.09
CA TRP A 75 1.34 14.72 -0.70
C TRP A 75 1.40 15.29 -2.12
N THR A 76 1.15 14.45 -3.11
CA THR A 76 1.00 14.80 -4.53
C THR A 76 -0.33 14.23 -5.04
N ASN A 77 -0.67 14.48 -6.28
CA ASN A 77 -1.71 13.74 -6.99
C ASN A 77 -1.18 12.36 -7.42
N LEU A 78 -2.04 11.35 -7.42
CA LEU A 78 -1.66 10.01 -7.86
C LEU A 78 -1.32 10.03 -9.36
N ARG A 79 -0.14 9.53 -9.68
CA ARG A 79 0.38 9.42 -11.05
C ARG A 79 1.41 8.30 -11.16
N VAL A 80 1.70 7.89 -12.35
CA VAL A 80 2.87 7.07 -12.65
C VAL A 80 4.14 7.84 -12.28
N VAL A 81 5.09 7.15 -11.64
CA VAL A 81 6.36 7.73 -11.17
C VAL A 81 7.50 7.12 -11.96
N GLY A 82 8.25 7.96 -12.69
CA GLY A 82 9.23 7.46 -13.66
C GLY A 82 8.54 6.60 -14.71
N ASN A 83 9.07 5.39 -14.90
CA ASN A 83 8.48 4.37 -15.78
C ASN A 83 7.80 3.24 -14.99
N ASN A 84 7.50 3.46 -13.69
CA ASN A 84 6.97 2.43 -12.82
C ASN A 84 5.44 2.50 -12.75
N PHE A 85 4.77 1.44 -13.18
CA PHE A 85 3.32 1.29 -13.12
C PHE A 85 2.97 0.18 -12.10
N GLY A 86 2.77 0.58 -10.87
CA GLY A 86 2.43 -0.36 -9.79
C GLY A 86 0.92 -0.50 -9.54
N PRO A 87 0.53 -1.39 -8.64
CA PRO A 87 -0.87 -1.73 -8.38
C PRO A 87 -1.69 -0.56 -7.80
N GLU A 88 -1.06 0.45 -7.22
CA GLU A 88 -1.74 1.63 -6.66
C GLU A 88 -2.54 2.40 -7.71
N ILE A 89 -2.09 2.39 -8.97
CA ILE A 89 -2.72 3.12 -10.07
C ILE A 89 -4.10 2.52 -10.39
N THR A 90 -4.16 1.21 -10.56
CA THR A 90 -5.41 0.50 -10.86
C THR A 90 -6.31 0.41 -9.65
N PHE A 91 -5.73 0.20 -8.46
CA PHE A 91 -6.46 0.21 -7.20
C PHE A 91 -7.25 1.51 -7.00
N ALA A 92 -6.60 2.66 -7.14
CA ALA A 92 -7.25 3.95 -6.91
C ALA A 92 -8.38 4.21 -7.91
N ARG A 93 -8.19 3.80 -9.17
CA ARG A 93 -9.24 3.93 -10.19
C ARG A 93 -10.45 3.06 -9.87
N ALA A 94 -10.24 1.81 -9.50
CA ALA A 94 -11.32 0.92 -9.08
C ALA A 94 -12.02 1.43 -7.80
N PHE A 95 -11.27 1.92 -6.83
CA PHE A 95 -11.84 2.50 -5.61
C PHE A 95 -12.73 3.72 -5.94
N ARG A 96 -12.27 4.61 -6.82
CA ARG A 96 -13.03 5.80 -7.22
C ARG A 96 -14.33 5.50 -7.98
N GLN A 97 -14.42 4.38 -8.66
CA GLN A 97 -15.68 3.93 -9.28
C GLN A 97 -16.73 3.54 -8.22
N GLN A 98 -16.29 3.06 -7.07
CA GLN A 98 -17.16 2.52 -6.03
C GLN A 98 -17.35 3.47 -4.84
N SER A 99 -16.50 4.46 -4.67
CA SER A 99 -16.49 5.31 -3.49
C SER A 99 -16.12 6.77 -3.79
N LYS A 100 -16.83 7.68 -3.15
CA LYS A 100 -16.58 9.14 -3.16
C LYS A 100 -15.74 9.60 -1.96
N HIS A 101 -15.43 8.73 -1.01
CA HIS A 101 -14.62 9.09 0.16
C HIS A 101 -13.28 9.72 -0.22
N PRO A 102 -12.79 10.71 0.51
CA PRO A 102 -11.43 11.20 0.32
C PRO A 102 -10.42 10.04 0.41
N LEU A 103 -9.51 9.95 -0.56
CA LEU A 103 -8.57 8.84 -0.70
C LEU A 103 -7.12 9.32 -0.60
N ALA A 104 -6.32 8.59 0.16
CA ALA A 104 -4.88 8.79 0.26
C ALA A 104 -4.13 7.46 0.15
N LEU A 105 -3.08 7.44 -0.64
CA LEU A 105 -2.20 6.28 -0.83
C LEU A 105 -0.79 6.64 -0.38
N ILE A 106 -0.17 5.76 0.40
CA ILE A 106 1.22 5.87 0.82
C ILE A 106 1.95 4.62 0.34
N LYS A 107 2.96 4.81 -0.49
CA LYS A 107 3.71 3.71 -1.09
C LYS A 107 5.19 3.79 -0.75
N ASP A 108 5.76 2.65 -0.35
CA ASP A 108 7.20 2.44 -0.26
C ASP A 108 7.53 1.10 -0.91
N ALA A 109 8.34 1.10 -1.96
CA ALA A 109 8.73 -0.10 -2.66
C ALA A 109 10.14 0.02 -3.23
N TRP A 110 10.91 -1.09 -3.15
CA TRP A 110 12.25 -1.13 -3.72
C TRP A 110 12.55 -2.54 -4.24
N GLY A 111 12.83 -2.63 -5.53
CA GLY A 111 13.19 -3.89 -6.20
C GLY A 111 14.44 -4.53 -5.62
N GLY A 112 14.49 -5.85 -5.65
CA GLY A 112 15.64 -6.60 -5.16
C GLY A 112 15.82 -6.63 -3.65
N THR A 113 14.75 -6.43 -2.87
CA THR A 113 14.80 -6.36 -1.39
C THR A 113 14.22 -7.60 -0.71
N THR A 114 14.69 -7.88 0.49
CA THR A 114 14.31 -9.04 1.27
C THR A 114 13.54 -8.66 2.55
N LEU A 115 12.62 -9.53 2.95
CA LEU A 115 11.92 -9.39 4.21
C LEU A 115 12.84 -9.71 5.40
N VAL A 116 13.74 -10.66 5.21
CA VAL A 116 14.68 -11.07 6.27
C VAL A 116 15.67 -9.98 6.66
N ASN A 117 15.94 -9.01 5.78
CA ASN A 117 16.93 -7.97 6.00
C ASN A 117 16.38 -6.55 5.78
N ASP A 118 16.06 -6.19 4.53
CA ASP A 118 15.70 -4.81 4.19
C ASP A 118 14.40 -4.33 4.86
N TRP A 119 13.41 -5.22 4.96
CA TRP A 119 12.11 -4.98 5.58
C TRP A 119 12.00 -5.50 7.01
N ALA A 120 13.09 -5.99 7.59
CA ALA A 120 13.09 -6.48 8.96
C ALA A 120 12.76 -5.34 9.95
N PRO A 121 11.77 -5.49 10.85
CA PRO A 121 11.41 -4.46 11.82
C PRO A 121 12.54 -4.08 12.78
N ASN A 122 13.44 -5.00 13.10
CA ASN A 122 14.64 -4.76 13.90
C ASN A 122 15.76 -4.04 13.14
N GLY A 123 15.54 -3.74 11.84
CA GLY A 123 16.48 -3.01 11.00
C GLY A 123 17.45 -3.88 10.19
N GLY A 124 17.38 -5.20 10.31
CA GLY A 124 18.30 -6.10 9.60
C GLY A 124 19.78 -5.90 9.99
N ASP A 125 20.68 -6.34 9.12
CA ASP A 125 22.13 -6.16 9.30
C ASP A 125 22.63 -4.78 8.80
N GLU A 126 23.95 -4.62 8.76
CA GLU A 126 24.58 -3.36 8.30
C GLU A 126 24.34 -3.03 6.82
N LYS A 127 24.06 -4.06 5.98
CA LYS A 127 23.77 -3.92 4.54
C LYS A 127 22.30 -3.65 4.26
N SER A 128 21.46 -3.70 5.27
CA SER A 128 20.02 -3.45 5.15
C SER A 128 19.73 -2.02 4.71
N ARG A 129 18.78 -1.85 3.79
CA ARG A 129 18.27 -0.55 3.36
C ARG A 129 17.33 0.10 4.36
N LYS A 130 17.05 -0.56 5.50
CA LYS A 130 16.20 -0.08 6.60
C LYS A 130 14.80 0.36 6.12
N LEU A 131 14.23 -0.39 5.17
CA LEU A 131 12.99 -0.01 4.50
C LEU A 131 11.78 -0.02 5.44
N TYR A 132 11.77 -0.90 6.43
CA TYR A 132 10.71 -0.90 7.44
C TYR A 132 10.65 0.45 8.17
N GLN A 133 11.77 0.93 8.70
CA GLN A 133 11.85 2.20 9.42
C GLN A 133 11.53 3.39 8.51
N ARG A 134 12.04 3.34 7.27
CA ARG A 134 11.74 4.34 6.23
C ARG A 134 10.24 4.43 5.97
N PHE A 135 9.58 3.31 5.79
CA PHE A 135 8.15 3.22 5.55
C PHE A 135 7.32 3.72 6.73
N ILE A 136 7.61 3.27 7.95
CA ILE A 136 6.88 3.71 9.15
C ILE A 136 7.03 5.22 9.36
N THR A 137 8.23 5.76 9.15
CA THR A 137 8.47 7.21 9.23
C THR A 137 7.63 7.96 8.20
N GLN A 138 7.64 7.52 6.93
CA GLN A 138 6.83 8.13 5.87
C GLN A 138 5.34 8.10 6.22
N VAL A 139 4.83 6.98 6.71
CA VAL A 139 3.41 6.86 7.08
C VAL A 139 3.09 7.86 8.19
N ARG A 140 3.86 7.88 9.28
CA ARG A 140 3.65 8.80 10.41
C ARG A 140 3.67 10.27 9.98
N ASP A 141 4.61 10.65 9.14
CA ASP A 141 4.73 12.02 8.61
C ASP A 141 3.48 12.40 7.79
N ARG A 142 3.04 11.52 6.91
CA ARG A 142 1.86 11.79 6.06
C ARG A 142 0.56 11.84 6.87
N LEU A 143 0.43 11.02 7.89
CA LEU A 143 -0.73 11.08 8.81
C LEU A 143 -0.70 12.37 9.66
N ALA A 144 0.46 12.80 10.09
CA ALA A 144 0.64 14.08 10.78
C ALA A 144 0.26 15.28 9.88
N ASP A 145 0.62 15.22 8.58
CA ASP A 145 0.22 16.25 7.62
C ASP A 145 -1.30 16.33 7.43
N LEU A 146 -2.02 15.20 7.42
CA LEU A 146 -3.49 15.20 7.39
C LEU A 146 -4.07 15.87 8.64
N LYS A 147 -3.54 15.53 9.82
CA LYS A 147 -3.97 16.17 11.08
C LYS A 147 -3.71 17.67 11.09
N LYS A 148 -2.56 18.13 10.62
CA LYS A 148 -2.23 19.57 10.49
C LYS A 148 -3.21 20.31 9.56
N GLN A 149 -3.79 19.62 8.57
CA GLN A 149 -4.84 20.15 7.68
C GLN A 149 -6.24 20.11 8.31
N GLY A 150 -6.39 19.67 9.55
CA GLY A 150 -7.68 19.49 10.22
C GLY A 150 -8.49 18.29 9.71
N LEU A 151 -7.84 17.36 9.00
CA LEU A 151 -8.50 16.18 8.42
C LEU A 151 -8.40 14.99 9.38
N THR A 152 -9.52 14.30 9.54
CA THR A 152 -9.55 12.97 10.15
C THR A 152 -9.18 11.92 9.11
N TYR A 153 -8.67 10.78 9.55
CA TYR A 153 -8.31 9.68 8.65
C TYR A 153 -8.56 8.32 9.29
N LYS A 154 -8.63 7.31 8.44
CA LYS A 154 -8.64 5.90 8.84
C LYS A 154 -7.68 5.12 7.95
N ILE A 155 -6.74 4.38 8.55
CA ILE A 155 -5.88 3.44 7.83
C ILE A 155 -6.71 2.17 7.60
N GLU A 156 -6.96 1.85 6.33
CA GLU A 156 -7.88 0.77 5.95
C GLU A 156 -7.16 -0.56 5.75
N ALA A 157 -6.05 -0.53 5.04
CA ALA A 157 -5.31 -1.74 4.70
C ALA A 157 -3.85 -1.46 4.29
N LEU A 158 -3.03 -2.50 4.38
CA LEU A 158 -1.72 -2.59 3.75
C LEU A 158 -1.78 -3.63 2.63
N MET A 159 -1.34 -3.26 1.44
CA MET A 159 -1.03 -4.13 0.31
C MET A 159 0.46 -4.47 0.36
N TRP A 160 0.77 -5.74 0.55
CA TRP A 160 2.14 -6.26 0.62
C TRP A 160 2.44 -7.17 -0.56
N HIS A 161 3.45 -6.85 -1.37
CA HIS A 161 3.88 -7.71 -2.47
C HIS A 161 5.40 -7.83 -2.49
N GLN A 162 5.90 -8.89 -1.89
CA GLN A 162 7.33 -9.18 -1.73
C GLN A 162 7.52 -10.68 -1.41
N GLY A 163 8.68 -11.23 -1.68
CA GLY A 163 9.04 -12.61 -1.37
C GLY A 163 10.03 -13.20 -2.38
N GLU A 164 10.12 -12.61 -3.56
CA GLU A 164 10.94 -13.16 -4.65
C GLU A 164 12.44 -13.17 -4.30
N ASN A 165 12.94 -12.14 -3.62
CA ASN A 165 14.34 -12.09 -3.22
C ASN A 165 14.67 -12.99 -2.02
N ASP A 166 13.70 -13.22 -1.12
CA ASP A 166 13.88 -14.16 -0.03
C ASP A 166 14.05 -15.61 -0.53
N MET A 167 13.54 -15.94 -1.74
CA MET A 167 13.78 -17.25 -2.37
C MET A 167 15.27 -17.60 -2.53
N PHE A 168 16.09 -16.60 -2.79
CA PHE A 168 17.53 -16.74 -3.02
C PHE A 168 18.36 -16.59 -1.75
N HIS A 169 17.75 -16.13 -0.66
CA HIS A 169 18.41 -15.99 0.62
C HIS A 169 18.13 -17.21 1.50
N PRO A 170 19.14 -18.03 1.85
CA PRO A 170 18.91 -19.27 2.58
C PRO A 170 18.07 -19.11 3.84
N ILE A 171 18.44 -18.16 4.71
CA ILE A 171 17.70 -17.84 5.93
C ILE A 171 16.34 -17.17 5.60
N GLY A 172 16.29 -16.32 4.58
CA GLY A 172 15.08 -15.63 4.14
C GLY A 172 13.97 -16.61 3.81
N LYS A 173 14.22 -17.57 2.91
CA LYS A 173 13.19 -18.53 2.51
C LYS A 173 12.80 -19.50 3.63
N GLN A 174 13.75 -19.90 4.48
CA GLN A 174 13.49 -20.83 5.58
C GLN A 174 12.61 -20.20 6.67
N HIS A 175 12.77 -18.91 6.91
CA HIS A 175 12.08 -18.19 7.98
C HIS A 175 11.04 -17.17 7.47
N TYR A 176 10.64 -17.23 6.19
CA TYR A 176 9.74 -16.25 5.59
C TYR A 176 8.42 -16.09 6.37
N GLU A 177 7.79 -17.20 6.74
CA GLU A 177 6.57 -17.18 7.55
C GLU A 177 6.76 -16.41 8.86
N LYS A 178 7.76 -16.77 9.64
CA LYS A 178 8.09 -16.11 10.91
C LYS A 178 8.34 -14.62 10.72
N ASN A 179 9.09 -14.26 9.66
CA ASN A 179 9.42 -12.88 9.36
C ASN A 179 8.19 -12.09 8.95
N LEU A 180 7.28 -12.68 8.14
CA LEU A 180 6.04 -12.03 7.72
C LEU A 180 5.09 -11.80 8.90
N ARG A 181 4.94 -12.78 9.80
CA ARG A 181 4.17 -12.62 11.04
C ARG A 181 4.71 -11.47 11.90
N ASN A 182 6.02 -11.43 12.10
CA ASN A 182 6.68 -10.37 12.87
C ASN A 182 6.49 -8.99 12.22
N PHE A 183 6.64 -8.91 10.90
CA PHE A 183 6.43 -7.68 10.12
C PHE A 183 4.99 -7.16 10.28
N ILE A 184 3.99 -8.03 10.15
CA ILE A 184 2.58 -7.67 10.31
C ILE A 184 2.28 -7.21 11.73
N ALA A 185 2.72 -7.97 12.74
CA ALA A 185 2.51 -7.63 14.13
C ALA A 185 3.13 -6.27 14.47
N LYS A 186 4.35 -6.02 13.99
CA LYS A 186 5.07 -4.78 14.27
C LYS A 186 4.47 -3.57 13.55
N ILE A 187 3.97 -3.71 12.34
CA ILE A 187 3.24 -2.63 11.65
C ILE A 187 1.96 -2.26 12.42
N ARG A 188 1.19 -3.24 12.86
CA ARG A 188 -0.02 -3.00 13.64
C ARG A 188 0.28 -2.27 14.95
N GLU A 189 1.36 -2.65 15.63
CA GLU A 189 1.85 -1.99 16.83
C GLU A 189 2.29 -0.55 16.55
N ASP A 190 3.22 -0.37 15.61
CA ASP A 190 3.86 0.93 15.32
C ASP A 190 2.89 1.98 14.78
N LEU A 191 1.84 1.54 14.11
CA LEU A 191 0.77 2.42 13.62
C LEU A 191 -0.44 2.49 14.56
N SER A 192 -0.42 1.77 15.70
CA SER A 192 -1.54 1.67 16.64
C SER A 192 -2.85 1.25 15.95
N THR A 193 -2.76 0.26 15.05
CA THR A 193 -3.87 -0.25 14.24
C THR A 193 -3.98 -1.78 14.33
N PRO A 194 -4.39 -2.34 15.49
CA PRO A 194 -4.44 -3.79 15.68
C PRO A 194 -5.36 -4.50 14.69
N GLU A 195 -6.36 -3.79 14.18
CA GLU A 195 -7.35 -4.28 13.22
C GLU A 195 -6.95 -4.09 11.75
N LEU A 196 -5.70 -3.66 11.47
CA LEU A 196 -5.25 -3.40 10.11
C LEU A 196 -5.35 -4.66 9.25
N LYS A 197 -6.08 -4.55 8.15
CA LYS A 197 -6.17 -5.59 7.13
C LYS A 197 -4.89 -5.61 6.30
N ILE A 198 -4.38 -6.81 6.03
CA ILE A 198 -3.18 -7.00 5.21
C ILE A 198 -3.56 -7.84 3.99
N PHE A 199 -3.27 -7.34 2.81
CA PHE A 199 -3.45 -8.06 1.55
C PHE A 199 -2.07 -8.49 1.04
N VAL A 200 -1.80 -9.79 1.08
CA VAL A 200 -0.53 -10.38 0.65
C VAL A 200 -0.65 -10.82 -0.80
N GLY A 201 0.07 -10.15 -1.69
CA GLY A 201 0.16 -10.54 -3.09
C GLY A 201 0.95 -11.84 -3.25
N GLU A 202 0.37 -12.80 -3.98
CA GLU A 202 1.04 -14.04 -4.33
C GLU A 202 2.29 -13.76 -5.15
N ILE A 203 3.43 -14.32 -4.78
CA ILE A 203 4.57 -14.33 -5.69
C ILE A 203 4.36 -15.43 -6.74
N SER A 204 4.54 -15.10 -8.02
CA SER A 204 4.23 -16.00 -9.13
C SER A 204 5.41 -16.32 -10.05
N THR A 205 6.58 -15.83 -9.72
CA THR A 205 7.79 -15.99 -10.54
C THR A 205 8.22 -17.45 -10.61
N LYS A 206 8.05 -18.09 -11.76
CA LYS A 206 8.41 -19.50 -11.99
C LYS A 206 9.85 -19.68 -12.43
N GLY A 207 10.41 -18.68 -13.07
CA GLY A 207 11.80 -18.63 -13.52
C GLY A 207 12.34 -17.20 -13.44
N ILE A 208 13.56 -17.04 -12.96
CA ILE A 208 14.31 -15.78 -12.96
C ILE A 208 15.69 -16.07 -13.48
N TRP A 209 16.18 -15.27 -14.41
CA TRP A 209 17.51 -15.39 -14.98
C TRP A 209 17.82 -16.79 -15.54
N GLY A 210 16.83 -17.44 -16.15
CA GLY A 210 16.99 -18.79 -16.72
C GLY A 210 17.00 -19.94 -15.69
N MET A 211 16.82 -19.66 -14.40
CA MET A 211 16.76 -20.66 -13.36
C MET A 211 15.31 -21.09 -13.09
N ASP A 212 15.10 -22.40 -12.86
CA ASP A 212 13.83 -22.92 -12.37
C ASP A 212 13.69 -22.66 -10.87
N ASN A 213 12.78 -21.77 -10.51
CA ASN A 213 12.56 -21.39 -9.12
C ASN A 213 11.28 -21.99 -8.51
N ARG A 214 10.61 -22.92 -9.20
CA ARG A 214 9.31 -23.46 -8.75
C ARG A 214 9.34 -24.00 -7.31
N ALA A 215 10.37 -24.69 -6.91
CA ALA A 215 10.49 -25.20 -5.54
C ALA A 215 10.57 -24.07 -4.50
N ASN A 216 11.40 -23.05 -4.76
CA ASN A 216 11.56 -21.92 -3.86
C ASN A 216 10.30 -21.03 -3.81
N VAL A 217 9.66 -20.81 -4.96
CA VAL A 217 8.36 -20.10 -5.03
C VAL A 217 7.32 -20.81 -4.16
N THR A 218 7.26 -22.14 -4.25
CA THR A 218 6.31 -22.94 -3.46
C THR A 218 6.55 -22.75 -1.96
N LEU A 219 7.82 -22.74 -1.51
CA LEU A 219 8.13 -22.52 -0.10
C LEU A 219 7.62 -21.15 0.39
N ILE A 220 7.88 -20.08 -0.36
CA ILE A 220 7.42 -18.73 0.02
C ILE A 220 5.89 -18.65 -0.01
N ARG A 221 5.23 -19.20 -1.04
CA ARG A 221 3.77 -19.22 -1.14
C ARG A 221 3.12 -20.00 0.01
N ASN A 222 3.67 -21.15 0.37
CA ASN A 222 3.19 -21.91 1.52
C ASN A 222 3.33 -21.10 2.81
N ALA A 223 4.43 -20.38 2.98
CA ALA A 223 4.62 -19.48 4.11
C ALA A 223 3.62 -18.31 4.11
N GLN A 224 3.33 -17.71 2.95
CA GLN A 224 2.28 -16.69 2.81
C GLN A 224 0.91 -17.27 3.21
N MET A 225 0.57 -18.45 2.71
CA MET A 225 -0.71 -19.12 3.03
C MET A 225 -0.83 -19.46 4.51
N ALA A 226 0.22 -19.98 5.15
CA ALA A 226 0.22 -20.27 6.60
C ALA A 226 -0.06 -19.02 7.45
N VAL A 227 0.43 -17.85 7.03
CA VAL A 227 0.11 -16.57 7.69
C VAL A 227 -1.37 -16.20 7.49
N VAL A 228 -1.87 -16.33 6.26
CA VAL A 228 -3.28 -16.05 5.92
C VAL A 228 -4.24 -16.93 6.72
N GLU A 229 -3.97 -18.22 6.81
CA GLU A 229 -4.82 -19.19 7.52
C GLU A 229 -4.89 -18.94 9.02
N SER A 230 -3.85 -18.34 9.60
CA SER A 230 -3.76 -18.11 11.05
C SER A 230 -4.23 -16.73 11.51
N ASP A 231 -4.45 -15.79 10.60
CA ASP A 231 -4.85 -14.41 10.92
C ASP A 231 -6.05 -13.98 10.05
N PRO A 232 -7.25 -13.86 10.62
CA PRO A 232 -8.47 -13.55 9.86
C PRO A 232 -8.48 -12.16 9.23
N LYS A 233 -7.46 -11.33 9.50
CA LYS A 233 -7.27 -10.00 8.92
C LYS A 233 -6.17 -9.96 7.87
N VAL A 234 -5.60 -11.12 7.54
CA VAL A 234 -4.65 -11.28 6.44
C VAL A 234 -5.33 -12.01 5.29
N PHE A 235 -5.24 -11.46 4.10
CA PHE A 235 -5.92 -11.95 2.91
C PHE A 235 -4.91 -12.25 1.82
N PHE A 236 -5.08 -13.39 1.15
CA PHE A 236 -4.26 -13.75 0.00
C PHE A 236 -4.82 -13.15 -1.28
N VAL A 237 -3.97 -12.52 -2.09
CA VAL A 237 -4.33 -12.00 -3.40
C VAL A 237 -3.64 -12.83 -4.47
N PRO A 238 -4.36 -13.77 -5.12
CA PRO A 238 -3.76 -14.64 -6.13
C PRO A 238 -3.38 -13.84 -7.38
N THR A 239 -2.19 -14.07 -7.89
CA THR A 239 -1.66 -13.44 -9.11
C THR A 239 -1.23 -14.44 -10.18
N SER A 240 -1.11 -15.72 -9.84
CA SER A 240 -0.61 -16.78 -10.73
C SER A 240 -1.49 -17.04 -11.96
N HIS A 241 -2.75 -16.62 -11.91
CA HIS A 241 -3.69 -16.70 -13.04
C HIS A 241 -3.57 -15.51 -14.00
N LEU A 242 -2.86 -14.45 -13.61
CA LEU A 242 -2.67 -13.28 -14.46
C LEU A 242 -1.67 -13.60 -15.58
N SER A 243 -1.98 -13.17 -16.79
CA SER A 243 -1.07 -13.34 -17.92
C SER A 243 0.00 -12.24 -17.90
N PHE A 244 1.26 -12.62 -18.15
CA PHE A 244 2.40 -11.70 -18.24
C PHE A 244 2.47 -10.95 -19.58
N LYS A 245 1.35 -10.60 -20.20
CA LYS A 245 1.34 -9.89 -21.49
C LYS A 245 1.79 -8.43 -21.39
N ILE A 246 1.93 -7.90 -20.18
CA ILE A 246 2.32 -6.51 -19.91
C ILE A 246 3.47 -6.55 -18.90
N GLY A 247 4.66 -6.75 -19.36
CA GLY A 247 5.85 -6.90 -18.53
C GLY A 247 6.83 -7.86 -19.18
N ARG A 248 7.98 -8.10 -18.60
CA ARG A 248 9.00 -8.97 -19.16
C ARG A 248 8.45 -10.31 -19.64
N PRO A 249 8.94 -10.81 -20.79
CA PRO A 249 8.63 -12.16 -21.27
C PRO A 249 9.07 -13.24 -20.29
#